data_52284c1e8a0964ea579c0d8d09cb6f71
#
_entry.id   52284c1e8a0964ea579c0d8d09cb6f71
#
_cell.length_a   1.000
_cell.length_b   1.000
_cell.length_c   1.000
_cell.angle_alpha   90.00
_cell.angle_beta   90.00
_cell.angle_gamma   90.00
#
_symmetry.space_group_name_H-M   'P 1'
#
loop_
_entity.id
_entity.type
_entity.pdbx_description
1 polymer ?
#
loop_
_entity_poly.entity_id
_entity_poly.type
_entity_poly.pdbx_seq_one_letter_code
_entity_poly.pdbx_strand_id
1 'polypeptide(L)'
;LVIWDNFYANDYCPSRFYIGSYKGRKSIDKYASAAGINPTGLPFTDMICLSRFMNDVTDKQILDEFNIPREFMKILPYFTNPFKNGPSLDLNQIDKLLKTQYKLCIEWKSDLQLEWAPFLWKFYLDLILLKKIKEGDSKFNLEEWLKRRYSDPLRKIILRN
;
A
#
# COMPACT_ATOMS: atom_id res chain seq x y z
N LEU A 1 -31.92 5.44 -2.14
CA LEU A 1 -30.58 5.96 -2.42
C LEU A 1 -29.59 4.81 -2.62
N VAL A 2 -28.84 4.83 -3.71
CA VAL A 2 -27.73 3.90 -3.95
C VAL A 2 -26.43 4.68 -3.81
N ILE A 3 -25.48 4.14 -3.05
CA ILE A 3 -24.16 4.75 -2.85
C ILE A 3 -23.13 3.92 -3.61
N TRP A 4 -22.29 4.59 -4.40
CA TRP A 4 -21.08 4.03 -5.00
C TRP A 4 -19.86 4.60 -4.28
N ASP A 5 -19.12 3.75 -3.56
CA ASP A 5 -18.01 4.20 -2.72
C ASP A 5 -16.65 3.88 -3.37
N ASN A 6 -15.85 4.91 -3.56
CA ASN A 6 -14.49 4.84 -4.11
C ASN A 6 -13.42 4.61 -3.05
N PHE A 7 -13.77 4.09 -1.89
CA PHE A 7 -12.85 3.94 -0.75
C PHE A 7 -11.63 3.07 -1.06
N TYR A 8 -11.82 2.02 -1.85
CA TYR A 8 -10.75 1.12 -2.27
C TYR A 8 -10.22 1.38 -3.69
N ALA A 9 -10.86 2.26 -4.45
CA ALA A 9 -10.40 2.59 -5.79
C ALA A 9 -8.95 3.08 -5.79
N ASN A 10 -8.17 2.68 -6.80
CA ASN A 10 -6.78 3.09 -6.96
C ASN A 10 -6.46 3.66 -8.35
N ASP A 11 -7.46 3.83 -9.20
CA ASP A 11 -7.34 4.38 -10.56
C ASP A 11 -6.69 5.78 -10.58
N TYR A 12 -6.93 6.58 -9.54
CA TYR A 12 -6.29 7.88 -9.32
C TYR A 12 -4.89 7.79 -8.67
N CYS A 13 -4.48 6.61 -8.20
CA CYS A 13 -3.22 6.34 -7.51
C CYS A 13 -2.64 4.97 -7.90
N PRO A 14 -2.35 4.73 -9.19
CA PRO A 14 -2.02 3.38 -9.69
C PRO A 14 -0.78 2.74 -9.08
N SER A 15 0.03 3.51 -8.34
CA SER A 15 1.21 3.00 -7.62
C SER A 15 0.91 2.49 -6.22
N ARG A 16 -0.35 2.53 -5.80
CA ARG A 16 -0.80 2.14 -4.46
C ARG A 16 -2.03 1.25 -4.57
N PHE A 17 -2.26 0.50 -3.52
CA PHE A 17 -3.54 -0.12 -3.22
C PHE A 17 -3.85 0.11 -1.73
N TYR A 18 -5.13 0.23 -1.40
CA TYR A 18 -5.57 0.41 -0.04
C TYR A 18 -6.33 -0.84 0.41
N ILE A 19 -5.86 -1.49 1.45
CA ILE A 19 -6.48 -2.69 2.03
C ILE A 19 -6.85 -2.51 3.51
N GLY A 20 -6.90 -1.27 3.96
CA GLY A 20 -7.25 -0.93 5.34
C GLY A 20 -8.72 -1.20 5.67
N SER A 21 -9.04 -1.16 6.96
CA SER A 21 -10.39 -1.38 7.45
C SER A 21 -11.39 -0.36 6.90
N TYR A 22 -12.60 -0.82 6.56
CA TYR A 22 -13.74 -0.02 6.08
C TYR A 22 -14.42 0.77 7.22
N LYS A 23 -13.63 1.35 8.12
CA LYS A 23 -14.12 2.09 9.28
C LYS A 23 -14.79 3.41 8.90
N GLY A 24 -15.77 3.80 9.69
CA GLY A 24 -16.49 5.07 9.53
C GLY A 24 -17.64 5.01 8.52
N ARG A 25 -17.87 3.86 7.88
CA ARG A 25 -18.92 3.67 6.87
C ARG A 25 -20.00 2.64 7.26
N LYS A 26 -19.91 2.07 8.45
CA LYS A 26 -20.83 1.04 8.95
C LYS A 26 -22.30 1.45 9.04
N SER A 27 -22.59 2.74 8.93
CA SER A 27 -23.97 3.26 8.97
C SER A 27 -24.55 3.59 7.61
N ILE A 28 -23.86 3.25 6.52
CA ILE A 28 -24.35 3.48 5.16
C ILE A 28 -25.71 2.81 4.94
N ASP A 29 -25.90 1.61 5.47
CA ASP A 29 -27.15 0.83 5.46
C ASP A 29 -28.36 1.58 6.05
N LYS A 30 -28.13 2.54 6.95
CA LYS A 30 -29.20 3.37 7.52
C LYS A 30 -29.71 4.43 6.56
N TYR A 31 -28.92 4.78 5.54
CA TYR A 31 -29.19 5.89 4.63
C TYR A 31 -29.31 5.48 3.17
N ALA A 32 -28.91 4.27 2.83
CA ALA A 32 -28.89 3.77 1.46
C ALA A 32 -29.60 2.42 1.34
N SER A 33 -30.37 2.25 0.26
CA SER A 33 -31.01 0.97 -0.07
C SER A 33 -30.03 -0.07 -0.64
N ALA A 34 -28.88 0.41 -1.17
CA ALA A 34 -27.78 -0.43 -1.63
C ALA A 34 -26.48 0.38 -1.62
N ALA A 35 -25.37 -0.33 -1.44
CA ALA A 35 -24.03 0.23 -1.56
C ALA A 35 -23.16 -0.70 -2.41
N GLY A 36 -22.37 -0.12 -3.31
CA GLY A 36 -21.34 -0.79 -4.07
C GLY A 36 -19.98 -0.17 -3.79
N ILE A 37 -18.92 -0.94 -3.95
CA ILE A 37 -17.54 -0.43 -3.89
C ILE A 37 -16.92 -0.42 -5.28
N ASN A 38 -16.14 0.61 -5.57
CA ASN A 38 -15.31 0.64 -6.75
C ASN A 38 -14.06 -0.22 -6.48
N PRO A 39 -13.81 -1.28 -7.27
CA PRO A 39 -12.69 -2.19 -7.06
C PRO A 39 -11.35 -1.56 -7.42
N THR A 40 -10.25 -2.22 -7.04
CA THR A 40 -8.90 -1.83 -7.43
C THR A 40 -8.53 -2.30 -8.84
N GLY A 41 -9.26 -3.27 -9.39
CA GLY A 41 -8.91 -3.98 -10.61
C GLY A 41 -7.80 -5.04 -10.41
N LEU A 42 -7.49 -5.34 -9.14
CA LEU A 42 -6.53 -6.35 -8.71
C LEU A 42 -7.31 -7.49 -8.04
N PRO A 43 -7.54 -8.65 -8.71
CA PRO A 43 -8.51 -9.65 -8.26
C PRO A 43 -8.35 -10.13 -6.82
N PHE A 44 -7.13 -10.46 -6.40
CA PHE A 44 -6.87 -10.93 -5.04
C PHE A 44 -6.97 -9.80 -4.00
N THR A 45 -6.55 -8.59 -4.37
CA THR A 45 -6.74 -7.39 -3.55
C THR A 45 -8.22 -7.08 -3.38
N ASP A 46 -9.01 -7.22 -4.43
CA ASP A 46 -10.46 -6.98 -4.39
C ASP A 46 -11.18 -7.97 -3.50
N MET A 47 -10.72 -9.23 -3.41
CA MET A 47 -11.23 -10.19 -2.42
C MET A 47 -11.00 -9.70 -0.98
N ILE A 48 -9.82 -9.14 -0.68
CA ILE A 48 -9.53 -8.55 0.63
C ILE A 48 -10.46 -7.35 0.89
N CYS A 49 -10.62 -6.47 -0.10
CA CYS A 49 -11.48 -5.30 0.01
C CYS A 49 -12.95 -5.68 0.25
N LEU A 50 -13.44 -6.69 -0.45
CA LEU A 50 -14.80 -7.24 -0.26
C LEU A 50 -14.98 -7.87 1.12
N SER A 51 -14.02 -8.66 1.59
CA SER A 51 -14.05 -9.21 2.95
C SER A 51 -14.15 -8.11 4.02
N ARG A 52 -13.42 -7.02 3.84
CA ARG A 52 -13.48 -5.86 4.73
C ARG A 52 -14.80 -5.10 4.64
N PHE A 53 -15.32 -4.93 3.43
CA PHE A 53 -16.59 -4.25 3.18
C PHE A 53 -17.76 -5.01 3.79
N MET A 54 -17.81 -6.33 3.59
CA MET A 54 -18.94 -7.16 4.02
C MET A 54 -18.87 -7.58 5.49
N ASN A 55 -17.67 -7.89 6.02
CA ASN A 55 -17.49 -8.62 7.27
C ASN A 55 -16.70 -7.85 8.35
N ASP A 56 -16.17 -6.66 8.03
CA ASP A 56 -15.33 -5.84 8.95
C ASP A 56 -14.16 -6.62 9.58
N VAL A 57 -13.52 -7.47 8.79
CA VAL A 57 -12.39 -8.28 9.25
C VAL A 57 -11.19 -7.45 9.69
N THR A 58 -10.48 -7.92 10.69
CA THR A 58 -9.26 -7.27 11.23
C THR A 58 -8.05 -7.51 10.34
N ASP A 59 -6.98 -6.72 10.53
CA ASP A 59 -5.71 -6.92 9.81
C ASP A 59 -5.15 -8.33 10.04
N LYS A 60 -5.24 -8.84 11.29
CA LYS A 60 -4.81 -10.20 11.62
C LYS A 60 -5.56 -11.26 10.84
N GLN A 61 -6.89 -11.15 10.78
CA GLN A 61 -7.72 -12.10 10.02
C GLN A 61 -7.37 -12.08 8.53
N ILE A 62 -7.15 -10.89 7.94
CA ILE A 62 -6.71 -10.78 6.55
C ILE A 62 -5.35 -11.44 6.33
N LEU A 63 -4.37 -11.21 7.22
CA LEU A 63 -3.07 -11.84 7.09
C LEU A 63 -3.18 -13.38 7.13
N ASP A 64 -3.98 -13.89 8.06
CA ASP A 64 -4.15 -15.34 8.24
C ASP A 64 -4.95 -15.96 7.08
N GLU A 65 -6.05 -15.35 6.64
CA GLU A 65 -6.94 -15.84 5.57
C GLU A 65 -6.24 -15.86 4.20
N PHE A 66 -5.48 -14.80 3.88
CA PHE A 66 -4.80 -14.67 2.59
C PHE A 66 -3.33 -15.11 2.64
N ASN A 67 -2.92 -15.76 3.72
CA ASN A 67 -1.54 -16.24 3.93
C ASN A 67 -0.48 -15.17 3.68
N ILE A 68 -0.74 -13.95 4.16
CA ILE A 68 0.18 -12.83 4.01
C ILE A 68 1.22 -12.89 5.13
N PRO A 69 2.53 -12.82 4.83
CA PRO A 69 3.57 -12.83 5.85
C PRO A 69 3.40 -11.69 6.85
N ARG A 70 3.58 -11.97 8.14
CA ARG A 70 3.46 -10.96 9.21
C ARG A 70 4.41 -9.79 9.03
N GLU A 71 5.52 -9.99 8.34
CA GLU A 71 6.46 -8.94 7.96
C GLU A 71 5.81 -7.82 7.15
N PHE A 72 4.74 -8.13 6.41
CA PHE A 72 3.97 -7.15 5.66
C PHE A 72 3.42 -6.02 6.57
N MET A 73 3.12 -6.30 7.83
CA MET A 73 2.68 -5.29 8.80
C MET A 73 3.66 -4.13 8.95
N LYS A 74 4.95 -4.34 8.68
CA LYS A 74 5.97 -3.29 8.75
C LYS A 74 5.88 -2.31 7.59
N ILE A 75 5.39 -2.74 6.44
CA ILE A 75 5.22 -1.90 5.25
C ILE A 75 3.78 -1.44 5.05
N LEU A 76 2.82 -2.12 5.67
CA LEU A 76 1.40 -1.80 5.54
C LEU A 76 1.09 -0.31 5.78
N PRO A 77 1.68 0.41 6.76
CA PRO A 77 1.41 1.83 6.97
C PRO A 77 1.68 2.72 5.76
N TYR A 78 2.51 2.29 4.81
CA TYR A 78 2.80 3.03 3.58
C TYR A 78 1.75 2.81 2.48
N PHE A 79 0.96 1.75 2.59
CA PHE A 79 -0.06 1.37 1.61
C PHE A 79 -1.50 1.56 2.09
N THR A 80 -1.74 1.69 3.41
CA THR A 80 -3.09 1.71 3.99
C THR A 80 -3.84 3.02 3.81
N ASN A 81 -3.15 4.11 3.45
CA ASN A 81 -3.80 5.39 3.23
C ASN A 81 -3.07 6.21 2.17
N PRO A 82 -3.63 6.38 0.96
CA PRO A 82 -3.00 7.13 -0.13
C PRO A 82 -2.86 8.63 0.16
N PHE A 83 -3.62 9.17 1.14
CA PHE A 83 -3.62 10.59 1.48
C PHE A 83 -2.73 10.94 2.67
N LYS A 84 -2.28 9.95 3.44
CA LYS A 84 -1.37 10.13 4.57
C LYS A 84 0.07 9.81 4.18
N ASN A 85 1.00 10.52 4.79
CA ASN A 85 2.41 10.15 4.70
C ASN A 85 2.64 8.91 5.56
N GLY A 86 3.47 7.99 5.07
CA GLY A 86 4.05 6.97 5.92
C GLY A 86 4.89 7.60 7.04
N PRO A 87 5.26 6.82 8.07
CA PRO A 87 6.16 7.30 9.12
C PRO A 87 7.50 7.77 8.53
N SER A 88 8.15 8.72 9.19
CA SER A 88 9.52 9.11 8.85
C SER A 88 10.48 7.92 8.98
N LEU A 89 11.53 7.91 8.17
CA LEU A 89 12.50 6.80 8.11
C LEU A 89 13.92 7.33 8.34
N ASP A 90 14.60 6.78 9.34
CA ASP A 90 16.05 6.86 9.48
C ASP A 90 16.76 5.73 8.70
N LEU A 91 18.09 5.77 8.60
CA LEU A 91 18.87 4.76 7.88
C LEU A 91 18.68 3.34 8.43
N ASN A 92 18.61 3.18 9.75
CA ASN A 92 18.42 1.88 10.38
C ASN A 92 17.02 1.30 10.09
N GLN A 93 16.00 2.17 10.07
CA GLN A 93 14.65 1.78 9.69
C GLN A 93 14.57 1.39 8.21
N ILE A 94 15.25 2.12 7.33
CA ILE A 94 15.34 1.79 5.90
C ILE A 94 15.98 0.41 5.71
N ASP A 95 17.10 0.12 6.39
CA ASP A 95 17.76 -1.19 6.29
C ASP A 95 16.88 -2.34 6.78
N LYS A 96 16.11 -2.13 7.86
CA LYS A 96 15.12 -3.10 8.32
C LYS A 96 14.00 -3.32 7.31
N LEU A 97 13.52 -2.26 6.67
CA LEU A 97 12.49 -2.35 5.64
C LEU A 97 13.01 -3.01 4.36
N LEU A 98 14.25 -2.74 3.94
CA LEU A 98 14.87 -3.42 2.79
C LEU A 98 14.95 -4.93 3.00
N LYS A 99 15.35 -5.40 4.21
CA LYS A 99 15.34 -6.82 4.56
C LYS A 99 13.93 -7.42 4.54
N THR A 100 12.95 -6.68 5.05
CA THR A 100 11.55 -7.07 5.02
C THR A 100 11.05 -7.20 3.58
N GLN A 101 11.36 -6.21 2.76
CA GLN A 101 10.94 -6.16 1.37
C GLN A 101 11.54 -7.27 0.52
N TYR A 102 12.81 -7.63 0.77
CA TYR A 102 13.44 -8.78 0.13
C TYR A 102 12.64 -10.07 0.39
N LYS A 103 12.26 -10.32 1.64
CA LYS A 103 11.43 -11.49 1.99
C LYS A 103 10.10 -11.50 1.25
N LEU A 104 9.42 -10.37 1.21
CA LEU A 104 8.11 -10.26 0.55
C LEU A 104 8.21 -10.39 -0.97
N CYS A 105 9.27 -9.89 -1.58
CA CYS A 105 9.46 -9.99 -3.03
C CYS A 105 9.95 -11.36 -3.49
N ILE A 106 10.77 -12.06 -2.68
CA ILE A 106 11.52 -13.24 -3.10
C ILE A 106 11.07 -14.51 -2.40
N GLU A 107 10.85 -14.47 -1.08
CA GLU A 107 10.57 -15.66 -0.28
C GLU A 107 9.08 -15.99 -0.20
N TRP A 108 8.23 -14.97 -0.16
CA TRP A 108 6.78 -15.18 -0.14
C TRP A 108 6.26 -15.67 -1.50
N LYS A 109 5.58 -16.82 -1.49
CA LYS A 109 5.03 -17.46 -2.69
C LYS A 109 3.51 -17.54 -2.57
N SER A 110 2.80 -16.70 -3.34
CA SER A 110 1.34 -16.73 -3.44
C SER A 110 0.88 -15.98 -4.69
N ASP A 111 -0.35 -16.19 -5.11
CA ASP A 111 -0.96 -15.43 -6.22
C ASP A 111 -1.10 -13.95 -5.85
N LEU A 112 -1.40 -13.65 -4.58
CA LEU A 112 -1.44 -12.29 -4.08
C LEU A 112 -0.06 -11.62 -4.14
N GLN A 113 1.03 -12.35 -3.88
CA GLN A 113 2.39 -11.83 -4.04
C GLN A 113 2.69 -11.48 -5.50
N LEU A 114 2.27 -12.32 -6.45
CA LEU A 114 2.43 -12.05 -7.88
C LEU A 114 1.65 -10.79 -8.29
N GLU A 115 0.44 -10.63 -7.81
CA GLU A 115 -0.36 -9.43 -8.05
C GLU A 115 0.30 -8.16 -7.45
N TRP A 116 0.87 -8.29 -6.25
CA TRP A 116 1.54 -7.16 -5.56
C TRP A 116 3.00 -6.96 -5.97
N ALA A 117 3.60 -7.85 -6.74
CA ALA A 117 5.01 -7.78 -7.11
C ALA A 117 5.43 -6.42 -7.70
N PRO A 118 4.68 -5.78 -8.63
CA PRO A 118 5.05 -4.47 -9.16
C PRO A 118 5.13 -3.38 -8.09
N PHE A 119 4.22 -3.40 -7.12
CA PHE A 119 4.17 -2.43 -6.03
C PHE A 119 5.29 -2.67 -5.01
N LEU A 120 5.51 -3.93 -4.65
CA LEU A 120 6.56 -4.34 -3.71
C LEU A 120 7.95 -4.02 -4.26
N TRP A 121 8.21 -4.33 -5.54
CA TRP A 121 9.48 -4.02 -6.20
C TRP A 121 9.71 -2.51 -6.33
N LYS A 122 8.68 -1.75 -6.67
CA LYS A 122 8.76 -0.30 -6.76
C LYS A 122 9.09 0.31 -5.39
N PHE A 123 8.43 -0.14 -4.34
CA PHE A 123 8.70 0.28 -2.97
C PHE A 123 10.12 -0.07 -2.53
N TYR A 124 10.62 -1.26 -2.88
CA TYR A 124 12.00 -1.69 -2.63
C TYR A 124 13.03 -0.75 -3.30
N LEU A 125 12.83 -0.44 -4.57
CA LEU A 125 13.70 0.48 -5.31
C LEU A 125 13.68 1.89 -4.74
N ASP A 126 12.52 2.35 -4.28
CA ASP A 126 12.37 3.66 -3.63
C ASP A 126 13.07 3.70 -2.26
N LEU A 127 13.07 2.60 -1.51
CA LEU A 127 13.86 2.49 -0.27
C LEU A 127 15.37 2.57 -0.54
N ILE A 128 15.87 1.90 -1.59
CA ILE A 128 17.27 2.00 -1.99
C ILE A 128 17.63 3.45 -2.36
N LEU A 129 16.76 4.10 -3.12
CA LEU A 129 16.94 5.50 -3.48
C LEU A 129 16.99 6.41 -2.26
N LEU A 130 16.00 6.27 -1.36
CA LEU A 130 15.95 7.05 -0.13
C LEU A 130 17.20 6.84 0.74
N LYS A 131 17.71 5.60 0.81
CA LYS A 131 18.98 5.30 1.48
C LYS A 131 20.14 6.10 0.88
N LYS A 132 20.32 6.06 -0.43
CA LYS A 132 21.38 6.79 -1.14
C LYS A 132 21.30 8.31 -0.90
N ILE A 133 20.09 8.88 -0.96
CA ILE A 133 19.90 10.32 -0.67
C ILE A 133 20.35 10.65 0.75
N LYS A 134 19.97 9.83 1.74
CA LYS A 134 20.36 10.05 3.14
C LYS A 134 21.85 9.83 3.40
N GLU A 135 22.51 9.02 2.61
CA GLU A 135 23.97 8.80 2.62
C GLU A 135 24.75 9.88 1.85
N GLY A 136 24.06 10.85 1.23
CA GLY A 136 24.68 11.99 0.52
C GLY A 136 25.11 11.65 -0.92
N ASP A 137 24.56 10.61 -1.54
CA ASP A 137 24.82 10.29 -2.95
C ASP A 137 24.08 11.29 -3.86
N SER A 138 24.80 12.28 -4.37
CA SER A 138 24.26 13.39 -5.16
C SER A 138 24.09 13.09 -6.67
N LYS A 139 24.39 11.89 -7.13
CA LYS A 139 24.35 11.55 -8.57
C LYS A 139 22.93 11.36 -9.13
N PHE A 140 21.91 11.50 -8.29
CA PHE A 140 20.54 11.23 -8.65
C PHE A 140 19.81 12.51 -9.08
N ASN A 141 19.17 12.47 -10.27
CA ASN A 141 18.30 13.56 -10.71
C ASN A 141 16.90 13.42 -10.09
N LEU A 142 16.73 14.06 -8.93
CA LEU A 142 15.48 14.02 -8.16
C LEU A 142 14.31 14.62 -8.94
N GLU A 143 14.53 15.69 -9.68
CA GLU A 143 13.46 16.37 -10.44
C GLU A 143 12.89 15.47 -11.53
N GLU A 144 13.74 14.79 -12.30
CA GLU A 144 13.32 13.85 -13.34
C GLU A 144 12.57 12.65 -12.73
N TRP A 145 13.04 12.14 -11.61
CA TRP A 145 12.38 11.05 -10.90
C TRP A 145 10.98 11.46 -10.41
N LEU A 146 10.82 12.68 -9.89
CA LEU A 146 9.55 13.18 -9.38
C LEU A 146 8.47 13.30 -10.44
N LYS A 147 8.83 13.66 -11.66
CA LYS A 147 7.89 13.76 -12.79
C LYS A 147 7.20 12.42 -13.07
N ARG A 148 7.85 11.29 -12.78
CA ARG A 148 7.38 9.94 -13.06
C ARG A 148 6.73 9.23 -11.86
N ARG A 149 6.76 9.84 -10.67
CA ARG A 149 6.42 9.18 -9.40
C ARG A 149 5.33 9.92 -8.61
N TYR A 150 4.28 10.30 -9.30
CA TYR A 150 3.23 11.16 -8.75
C TYR A 150 2.60 10.64 -7.44
N SER A 151 2.24 9.36 -7.36
CA SER A 151 1.47 8.79 -6.25
C SER A 151 2.22 7.75 -5.42
N ASP A 152 3.52 7.61 -5.61
CA ASP A 152 4.31 6.55 -4.96
C ASP A 152 4.32 6.70 -3.44
N PRO A 153 4.29 5.58 -2.69
CA PRO A 153 4.22 5.57 -1.24
C PRO A 153 5.29 6.39 -0.54
N LEU A 154 6.53 6.36 -1.05
CA LEU A 154 7.67 7.05 -0.44
C LEU A 154 7.94 8.44 -1.03
N ARG A 155 7.20 8.87 -2.06
CA ARG A 155 7.47 10.15 -2.75
C ARG A 155 7.63 11.32 -1.80
N LYS A 156 6.71 11.49 -0.85
CA LYS A 156 6.73 12.61 0.09
C LYS A 156 7.88 12.52 1.11
N ILE A 157 8.36 11.33 1.40
CA ILE A 157 9.51 11.13 2.30
C ILE A 157 10.78 11.50 1.55
N ILE A 158 10.94 11.03 0.31
CA ILE A 158 12.09 11.32 -0.54
C ILE A 158 12.23 12.83 -0.79
N LEU A 159 11.12 13.53 -1.00
CA LEU A 159 11.10 14.98 -1.22
C LEU A 159 11.56 15.83 -0.02
N ARG A 160 11.59 15.29 1.18
CA ARG A 160 11.95 16.01 2.41
C ARG A 160 13.41 15.82 2.83
N ASN A 161 14.14 14.97 2.14
CA ASN A 161 15.54 14.67 2.38
C ASN A 161 16.42 15.19 1.23
#